data_e5d3c0f0578e3dbfd665dbfb7bf1d80a
#
_entry.id   e5d3c0f0578e3dbfd665dbfb7bf1d80a
#
_cell.length_a   1.000
_cell.length_b   1.000
_cell.length_c   1.000
_cell.angle_alpha   90.00
_cell.angle_beta   90.00
_cell.angle_gamma   90.00
#
_symmetry.space_group_name_H-M   'P 1'
#
loop_
_entity.id
_entity.type
_entity.pdbx_description
1 polymer ?
#
loop_
_entity_poly.entity_id
_entity_poly.type
_entity_poly.pdbx_seq_one_letter_code
_entity_poly.pdbx_strand_id
1 'polypeptide(L)'
;MKGFKNQPVENANMDILHSKNPHIRLFTVKRTSTITPQNDVIGSWKEATPVSVRDFSATAYYFGRLVNEILDVPVGLVVAAWGGSACEAWMTADWLKAFPEAKIPQTEADIKSKNRTPTVLYNGMLHPLIGMTMKGVIWYQGEDNWNRAHTYADMFTRLINGWRAEWKQGDFPFYYCQIAPYDYGIITEKGKEVINSAYLREAQAKVEHRVANSGMAVLPVSYTHLRAHETLRH
;
A
#
# COMPACT_ATOMS: atom_id res chain seq x y z
N MET A 1 3.05 -5.69 -13.21
CA MET A 1 4.41 -5.78 -13.82
C MET A 1 4.60 -4.83 -15.00
N LYS A 2 3.69 -4.76 -15.97
CA LYS A 2 3.88 -3.93 -17.18
C LYS A 2 4.12 -2.42 -16.94
N GLY A 3 3.82 -1.91 -15.75
CA GLY A 3 3.89 -0.49 -15.44
C GLY A 3 2.80 0.34 -16.14
N PHE A 4 2.95 1.66 -16.13
CA PHE A 4 2.09 2.56 -16.89
C PHE A 4 2.55 2.67 -18.35
N LYS A 5 1.67 3.10 -19.26
CA LYS A 5 1.95 3.16 -20.70
C LYS A 5 3.26 3.90 -21.03
N ASN A 6 3.55 4.99 -20.33
CA ASN A 6 4.75 5.81 -20.55
C ASN A 6 5.83 5.60 -19.47
N GLN A 7 5.65 4.66 -18.56
CA GLN A 7 6.51 4.39 -17.41
C GLN A 7 6.54 2.88 -17.15
N PRO A 8 7.10 2.09 -18.07
CA PRO A 8 7.22 0.65 -17.88
C PRO A 8 8.17 0.35 -16.72
N VAL A 9 7.94 -0.76 -16.04
CA VAL A 9 8.93 -1.30 -15.10
C VAL A 9 10.15 -1.75 -15.92
N GLU A 10 11.34 -1.38 -15.47
CA GLU A 10 12.59 -1.78 -16.11
C GLU A 10 12.68 -3.31 -16.23
N ASN A 11 13.12 -3.82 -17.36
CA ASN A 11 13.21 -5.24 -17.69
C ASN A 11 11.89 -6.04 -17.60
N ALA A 12 10.74 -5.38 -17.39
CA ALA A 12 9.45 -6.04 -17.16
C ALA A 12 9.09 -7.10 -18.21
N ASN A 13 9.41 -6.86 -19.48
CA ASN A 13 9.07 -7.81 -20.56
C ASN A 13 9.80 -9.15 -20.38
N MET A 14 11.08 -9.13 -20.03
CA MET A 14 11.87 -10.34 -19.79
C MET A 14 11.41 -11.04 -18.51
N ASP A 15 11.18 -10.30 -17.44
CA ASP A 15 10.68 -10.83 -16.18
C ASP A 15 9.29 -11.45 -16.33
N ILE A 16 8.41 -10.85 -17.14
CA ILE A 16 7.09 -11.40 -17.45
C ILE A 16 7.24 -12.71 -18.26
N LEU A 17 8.08 -12.73 -19.28
CA LEU A 17 8.28 -13.93 -20.10
C LEU A 17 8.79 -15.12 -19.27
N HIS A 18 9.67 -14.87 -18.32
CA HIS A 18 10.27 -15.90 -17.47
C HIS A 18 9.51 -16.14 -16.15
N SER A 19 8.30 -15.60 -16.00
CA SER A 19 7.55 -15.62 -14.74
C SER A 19 6.82 -16.93 -14.43
N LYS A 20 6.87 -17.95 -15.32
CA LYS A 20 6.19 -19.22 -15.04
C LYS A 20 6.79 -19.91 -13.82
N ASN A 21 6.02 -19.95 -12.74
CA ASN A 21 6.42 -20.61 -11.49
C ASN A 21 5.18 -21.15 -10.74
N PRO A 22 5.01 -22.48 -10.64
CA PRO A 22 3.85 -23.06 -9.96
C PRO A 22 3.90 -22.92 -8.44
N HIS A 23 5.04 -22.55 -7.85
CA HIS A 23 5.19 -22.29 -6.42
C HIS A 23 4.83 -20.86 -6.01
N ILE A 24 4.54 -19.97 -6.98
CA ILE A 24 4.07 -18.61 -6.70
C ILE A 24 2.58 -18.50 -7.09
N ARG A 25 1.75 -18.10 -6.13
CA ARG A 25 0.32 -17.88 -6.29
C ARG A 25 -0.02 -16.40 -6.12
N LEU A 26 -0.88 -15.90 -6.98
CA LEU A 26 -1.25 -14.50 -7.08
C LEU A 26 -2.74 -14.33 -6.84
N PHE A 27 -3.11 -13.42 -5.93
CA PHE A 27 -4.50 -13.04 -5.71
C PHE A 27 -4.61 -11.51 -5.71
N THR A 28 -5.52 -10.97 -6.51
CA THR A 28 -5.81 -9.53 -6.50
C THR A 28 -7.21 -9.31 -6.00
N VAL A 29 -7.34 -8.59 -4.90
CA VAL A 29 -8.62 -8.17 -4.33
C VAL A 29 -9.24 -7.11 -5.25
N LYS A 30 -10.48 -7.33 -5.67
CA LYS A 30 -11.24 -6.32 -6.41
C LYS A 30 -11.44 -5.08 -5.54
N ARG A 31 -11.19 -3.91 -6.11
CA ARG A 31 -11.38 -2.63 -5.43
C ARG A 31 -12.83 -2.44 -5.02
N THR A 32 -13.06 -2.35 -3.72
CA THR A 32 -14.38 -2.15 -3.10
C THR A 32 -14.25 -1.07 -2.03
N SER A 33 -15.15 -0.11 -2.07
CA SER A 33 -15.23 1.02 -1.15
C SER A 33 -16.64 1.06 -0.56
N THR A 34 -16.78 0.92 0.75
CA THR A 34 -18.07 0.85 1.44
C THR A 34 -17.95 1.24 2.90
N ILE A 35 -19.02 1.74 3.49
CA ILE A 35 -19.08 2.02 4.93
C ILE A 35 -19.31 0.76 5.77
N THR A 36 -19.79 -0.32 5.18
CA THR A 36 -20.14 -1.56 5.88
C THR A 36 -19.02 -2.60 5.69
N PRO A 37 -18.48 -3.18 6.77
CA PRO A 37 -17.55 -4.29 6.67
C PRO A 37 -18.12 -5.44 5.84
N GLN A 38 -17.37 -5.88 4.84
CA GLN A 38 -17.74 -7.00 3.99
C GLN A 38 -17.22 -8.32 4.58
N ASN A 39 -17.87 -9.43 4.25
CA ASN A 39 -17.48 -10.76 4.74
C ASN A 39 -16.70 -11.58 3.69
N ASP A 40 -16.61 -11.09 2.45
CA ASP A 40 -15.90 -11.77 1.37
C ASP A 40 -15.31 -10.75 0.39
N VAL A 41 -14.30 -11.19 -0.35
CA VAL A 41 -13.64 -10.42 -1.43
C VAL A 41 -13.86 -11.06 -2.78
N ILE A 42 -14.01 -10.24 -3.80
CA ILE A 42 -14.02 -10.71 -5.18
C ILE A 42 -12.57 -10.82 -5.66
N GLY A 43 -12.18 -12.02 -6.07
CA GLY A 43 -10.86 -12.32 -6.60
C GLY A 43 -10.72 -13.81 -6.92
N SER A 44 -9.58 -14.20 -7.43
CA SER A 44 -9.25 -15.60 -7.67
C SER A 44 -7.75 -15.83 -7.60
N TRP A 45 -7.35 -16.98 -7.04
CA TRP A 45 -5.97 -17.42 -7.05
C TRP A 45 -5.53 -17.83 -8.46
N LYS A 46 -4.36 -17.40 -8.86
CA LYS A 46 -3.73 -17.73 -10.15
C LYS A 46 -2.30 -18.18 -9.91
N GLU A 47 -1.82 -19.11 -10.72
CA GLU A 47 -0.38 -19.38 -10.79
C GLU A 47 0.36 -18.19 -11.40
N ALA A 48 1.63 -18.03 -11.02
CA ALA A 48 2.50 -17.10 -11.72
C ALA A 48 2.78 -17.61 -13.14
N THR A 49 2.29 -16.89 -14.12
CA THR A 49 2.48 -17.12 -15.56
C THR A 49 2.67 -15.77 -16.25
N PRO A 50 3.21 -15.71 -17.46
CA PRO A 50 3.31 -14.45 -18.20
C PRO A 50 1.99 -13.66 -18.28
N VAL A 51 0.86 -14.37 -18.40
CA VAL A 51 -0.46 -13.74 -18.46
C VAL A 51 -0.88 -13.14 -17.14
N SER A 52 -0.73 -13.87 -16.03
CA SER A 52 -1.17 -13.43 -14.69
C SER A 52 -0.23 -12.39 -14.09
N VAL A 53 1.08 -12.52 -14.29
CA VAL A 53 2.10 -11.61 -13.75
C VAL A 53 2.08 -10.25 -14.45
N ARG A 54 1.77 -10.21 -15.74
CA ARG A 54 1.76 -8.97 -16.54
C ARG A 54 0.95 -7.84 -15.88
N ASP A 55 -0.21 -8.15 -15.36
CA ASP A 55 -1.13 -7.17 -14.76
C ASP A 55 -1.11 -7.16 -13.22
N PHE A 56 -0.22 -7.96 -12.62
CA PHE A 56 -0.05 -8.03 -11.16
C PHE A 56 0.87 -6.92 -10.63
N SER A 57 0.86 -6.69 -9.30
CA SER A 57 1.76 -5.76 -8.63
C SER A 57 3.22 -6.13 -8.83
N ALA A 58 4.03 -5.21 -9.36
CA ALA A 58 5.47 -5.42 -9.52
C ALA A 58 6.15 -5.59 -8.16
N THR A 59 5.88 -4.70 -7.22
CA THR A 59 6.45 -4.76 -5.85
C THR A 59 6.17 -6.10 -5.19
N ALA A 60 4.92 -6.57 -5.22
CA ALA A 60 4.56 -7.84 -4.63
C ALA A 60 5.22 -9.02 -5.35
N TYR A 61 5.23 -9.01 -6.68
CA TYR A 61 5.82 -10.10 -7.47
C TYR A 61 7.33 -10.23 -7.26
N TYR A 62 8.08 -9.14 -7.33
CA TYR A 62 9.53 -9.18 -7.12
C TYR A 62 9.90 -9.63 -5.70
N PHE A 63 9.17 -9.13 -4.70
CA PHE A 63 9.34 -9.60 -3.32
C PHE A 63 9.07 -11.10 -3.21
N GLY A 64 7.92 -11.57 -3.70
CA GLY A 64 7.55 -12.98 -3.58
C GLY A 64 8.46 -13.91 -4.38
N ARG A 65 8.93 -13.48 -5.57
CA ARG A 65 9.91 -14.21 -6.36
C ARG A 65 11.22 -14.36 -5.58
N LEU A 66 11.75 -13.29 -5.02
CA LEU A 66 12.98 -13.33 -4.24
C LEU A 66 12.87 -14.24 -3.00
N VAL A 67 11.75 -14.16 -2.28
CA VAL A 67 11.47 -15.04 -1.13
C VAL A 67 11.41 -16.49 -1.55
N ASN A 68 10.74 -16.81 -2.66
CA ASN A 68 10.67 -18.17 -3.20
C ASN A 68 12.07 -18.69 -3.60
N GLU A 69 12.88 -17.87 -4.29
CA GLU A 69 14.21 -18.23 -4.74
C GLU A 69 15.19 -18.46 -3.57
N ILE A 70 15.15 -17.61 -2.53
CA ILE A 70 16.10 -17.71 -1.40
C ILE A 70 15.72 -18.82 -0.42
N LEU A 71 14.42 -18.97 -0.14
CA LEU A 71 13.96 -19.88 0.91
C LEU A 71 13.47 -21.23 0.38
N ASP A 72 13.35 -21.39 -0.93
CA ASP A 72 12.80 -22.57 -1.60
C ASP A 72 11.43 -23.01 -1.03
N VAL A 73 10.54 -22.04 -0.80
CA VAL A 73 9.19 -22.28 -0.25
C VAL A 73 8.12 -21.74 -1.20
N PRO A 74 6.94 -22.36 -1.25
CA PRO A 74 5.80 -21.77 -1.97
C PRO A 74 5.38 -20.42 -1.38
N VAL A 75 5.04 -19.46 -2.26
CA VAL A 75 4.65 -18.11 -1.86
C VAL A 75 3.28 -17.75 -2.41
N GLY A 76 2.36 -17.37 -1.53
CA GLY A 76 1.09 -16.76 -1.87
C GLY A 76 1.13 -15.24 -1.69
N LEU A 77 0.77 -14.50 -2.74
CA LEU A 77 0.75 -13.03 -2.76
C LEU A 77 -0.68 -12.53 -2.88
N VAL A 78 -1.16 -11.83 -1.86
CA VAL A 78 -2.47 -11.17 -1.87
C VAL A 78 -2.28 -9.67 -1.99
N VAL A 79 -2.81 -9.09 -3.06
CA VAL A 79 -2.73 -7.65 -3.32
C VAL A 79 -4.08 -7.00 -3.04
N ALA A 80 -4.16 -6.24 -1.94
CA ALA A 80 -5.23 -5.32 -1.63
C ALA A 80 -4.66 -3.90 -1.76
N ALA A 81 -4.87 -3.25 -2.92
CA ALA A 81 -4.26 -1.96 -3.20
C ALA A 81 -5.16 -1.04 -4.05
N TRP A 82 -5.12 0.25 -3.73
CA TRP A 82 -5.78 1.30 -4.52
C TRP A 82 -4.89 2.54 -4.56
N GLY A 83 -4.40 2.90 -5.74
CA GLY A 83 -3.48 4.02 -5.91
C GLY A 83 -4.07 5.34 -5.40
N GLY A 84 -3.24 6.16 -4.74
CA GLY A 84 -3.64 7.43 -4.12
C GLY A 84 -4.55 7.25 -2.90
N SER A 85 -4.50 6.10 -2.21
CA SER A 85 -5.28 5.90 -0.98
C SER A 85 -4.65 6.63 0.22
N ALA A 86 -5.51 7.15 1.08
CA ALA A 86 -5.12 7.68 2.38
C ALA A 86 -4.94 6.54 3.39
N CYS A 87 -4.04 6.72 4.37
CA CYS A 87 -3.83 5.75 5.46
C CYS A 87 -5.14 5.49 6.22
N GLU A 88 -5.91 6.53 6.48
CA GLU A 88 -7.19 6.51 7.17
C GLU A 88 -8.21 5.56 6.52
N ALA A 89 -8.15 5.39 5.20
CA ALA A 89 -9.07 4.51 4.49
C ALA A 89 -8.88 3.03 4.82
N TRP A 90 -7.70 2.63 5.33
CA TRP A 90 -7.32 1.28 5.71
C TRP A 90 -7.44 0.99 7.22
N MET A 91 -8.12 1.87 7.96
CA MET A 91 -8.29 1.80 9.40
C MET A 91 -9.75 1.64 9.80
N THR A 92 -10.00 1.13 11.00
CA THR A 92 -11.35 1.12 11.59
C THR A 92 -11.74 2.48 12.13
N ALA A 93 -13.05 2.71 12.27
CA ALA A 93 -13.57 3.92 12.91
C ALA A 93 -13.06 4.08 14.36
N ASP A 94 -12.90 2.96 15.07
CA ASP A 94 -12.45 2.96 16.46
C ASP A 94 -10.99 3.42 16.58
N TRP A 95 -10.12 2.96 15.71
CA TRP A 95 -8.72 3.41 15.71
C TRP A 95 -8.59 4.88 15.33
N LEU A 96 -9.50 5.39 14.50
CA LEU A 96 -9.50 6.77 14.05
C LEU A 96 -10.07 7.76 15.07
N LYS A 97 -10.67 7.31 16.18
CA LYS A 97 -11.11 8.20 17.28
C LYS A 97 -10.00 9.08 17.84
N ALA A 98 -8.75 8.63 17.75
CA ALA A 98 -7.58 9.41 18.17
C ALA A 98 -7.20 10.54 17.20
N PHE A 99 -7.83 10.61 16.02
CA PHE A 99 -7.55 11.57 14.96
C PHE A 99 -8.83 12.31 14.57
N PRO A 100 -9.21 13.36 15.30
CA PRO A 100 -10.51 14.04 15.15
C PRO A 100 -10.70 14.70 13.77
N GLU A 101 -9.61 14.93 13.03
CA GLU A 101 -9.65 15.40 11.64
C GLU A 101 -10.14 14.34 10.65
N ALA A 102 -10.07 13.06 11.00
CA ALA A 102 -10.54 11.94 10.18
C ALA A 102 -12.08 11.81 10.28
N LYS A 103 -12.79 12.41 9.35
CA LYS A 103 -14.27 12.38 9.33
C LYS A 103 -14.76 11.01 8.87
N ILE A 104 -15.32 10.23 9.79
CA ILE A 104 -15.88 8.92 9.52
C ILE A 104 -17.22 9.04 8.77
N PRO A 105 -17.37 8.40 7.59
CA PRO A 105 -18.62 8.43 6.85
C PRO A 105 -19.73 7.68 7.62
N GLN A 106 -20.94 8.22 7.60
CA GLN A 106 -22.11 7.61 8.24
C GLN A 106 -23.04 6.93 7.21
N THR A 107 -22.98 7.39 5.98
CA THR A 107 -23.78 6.86 4.85
C THR A 107 -22.90 6.65 3.63
N GLU A 108 -23.33 5.84 2.68
CA GLU A 108 -22.61 5.67 1.40
C GLU A 108 -22.47 6.99 0.62
N ALA A 109 -23.41 7.94 0.81
CA ALA A 109 -23.34 9.28 0.20
C ALA A 109 -22.20 10.13 0.76
N ASP A 110 -21.67 9.80 1.93
CA ASP A 110 -20.52 10.48 2.55
C ASP A 110 -19.18 10.05 1.96
N ILE A 111 -19.16 9.01 1.14
CA ILE A 111 -17.94 8.55 0.44
C ILE A 111 -17.59 9.55 -0.66
N LYS A 112 -16.91 10.63 -0.29
CA LYS A 112 -16.46 11.67 -1.24
C LYS A 112 -15.36 11.18 -2.18
N SER A 113 -14.55 10.26 -1.71
CA SER A 113 -13.48 9.62 -2.49
C SER A 113 -13.39 8.13 -2.15
N LYS A 114 -13.52 7.28 -3.16
CA LYS A 114 -13.56 5.81 -2.98
C LYS A 114 -12.30 5.22 -2.35
N ASN A 115 -11.18 5.92 -2.43
CA ASN A 115 -9.89 5.43 -1.92
C ASN A 115 -9.28 6.32 -0.82
N ARG A 116 -9.91 7.45 -0.46
CA ARG A 116 -9.40 8.37 0.55
C ARG A 116 -10.31 8.52 1.76
N THR A 117 -11.61 8.31 1.58
CA THR A 117 -12.56 8.41 2.69
C THR A 117 -12.18 7.42 3.78
N PRO A 118 -12.12 7.84 5.06
CA PRO A 118 -11.77 6.98 6.17
C PRO A 118 -12.58 5.68 6.22
N THR A 119 -11.97 4.59 6.62
CA THR A 119 -12.53 3.24 6.84
C THR A 119 -12.96 2.44 5.61
N VAL A 120 -13.23 3.08 4.47
CA VAL A 120 -13.96 2.42 3.36
C VAL A 120 -13.18 1.29 2.68
N LEU A 121 -11.84 1.36 2.66
CA LEU A 121 -11.00 0.29 2.12
C LEU A 121 -10.75 -0.82 3.14
N TYR A 122 -10.65 -0.45 4.42
CA TYR A 122 -10.66 -1.45 5.49
C TYR A 122 -11.92 -2.31 5.39
N ASN A 123 -13.09 -1.68 5.35
CA ASN A 123 -14.37 -2.38 5.29
C ASN A 123 -14.52 -3.23 4.01
N GLY A 124 -14.15 -2.69 2.86
CA GLY A 124 -14.41 -3.33 1.58
C GLY A 124 -13.36 -4.31 1.10
N MET A 125 -12.11 -4.18 1.56
CA MET A 125 -10.98 -4.92 0.98
C MET A 125 -10.12 -5.64 2.02
N LEU A 126 -10.03 -5.14 3.25
CA LEU A 126 -9.16 -5.70 4.27
C LEU A 126 -9.93 -6.59 5.26
N HIS A 127 -11.04 -6.10 5.81
CA HIS A 127 -11.87 -6.82 6.77
C HIS A 127 -12.21 -8.25 6.33
N PRO A 128 -12.58 -8.51 5.07
CA PRO A 128 -12.85 -9.87 4.60
C PRO A 128 -11.64 -10.80 4.59
N LEU A 129 -10.43 -10.27 4.69
CA LEU A 129 -9.19 -11.06 4.72
C LEU A 129 -8.77 -11.43 6.15
N ILE A 130 -9.37 -10.82 7.17
CA ILE A 130 -9.08 -11.11 8.57
C ILE A 130 -9.43 -12.58 8.87
N GLY A 131 -8.48 -13.26 9.52
CA GLY A 131 -8.60 -14.71 9.79
C GLY A 131 -7.88 -15.59 8.75
N MET A 132 -7.50 -15.05 7.59
CA MET A 132 -6.57 -15.75 6.68
C MET A 132 -5.17 -15.77 7.30
N THR A 133 -4.57 -16.96 7.40
CA THR A 133 -3.18 -17.07 7.87
C THR A 133 -2.23 -16.40 6.89
N MET A 134 -1.37 -15.49 7.37
CA MET A 134 -0.35 -14.82 6.56
C MET A 134 0.99 -14.77 7.29
N LYS A 135 2.08 -14.65 6.55
CA LYS A 135 3.44 -14.53 7.10
C LYS A 135 3.85 -13.10 7.40
N GLY A 136 3.22 -12.12 6.78
CA GLY A 136 3.54 -10.71 6.99
C GLY A 136 2.91 -9.81 5.96
N VAL A 137 3.20 -8.52 6.06
CA VAL A 137 2.69 -7.46 5.20
C VAL A 137 3.86 -6.75 4.54
N ILE A 138 3.71 -6.43 3.25
CA ILE A 138 4.52 -5.43 2.56
C ILE A 138 3.63 -4.26 2.20
N TRP A 139 3.99 -3.06 2.67
CA TRP A 139 3.16 -1.87 2.58
C TRP A 139 3.85 -0.78 1.76
N TYR A 140 3.11 -0.16 0.84
CA TYR A 140 3.59 0.99 0.09
C TYR A 140 2.46 2.00 -0.05
N GLN A 141 2.47 3.00 0.80
CA GLN A 141 1.47 4.08 0.86
C GLN A 141 2.10 5.28 1.60
N GLY A 142 1.56 6.46 1.40
CA GLY A 142 1.92 7.67 2.12
C GLY A 142 1.72 8.93 1.30
N GLU A 143 1.75 8.83 -0.01
CA GLU A 143 1.71 9.97 -0.93
C GLU A 143 0.48 10.86 -0.71
N ASP A 144 -0.69 10.28 -0.42
CA ASP A 144 -1.90 11.06 -0.14
C ASP A 144 -1.88 11.77 1.22
N ASN A 145 -1.03 11.30 2.15
CA ASN A 145 -0.90 11.88 3.49
C ASN A 145 0.19 12.96 3.59
N TRP A 146 0.82 13.38 2.49
CA TRP A 146 1.95 14.31 2.48
C TRP A 146 1.68 15.61 3.25
N ASN A 147 0.46 16.12 3.21
CA ASN A 147 0.04 17.36 3.90
C ASN A 147 -0.44 17.13 5.34
N ARG A 148 -0.44 15.88 5.81
CA ARG A 148 -0.82 15.46 7.17
C ARG A 148 0.28 14.67 7.87
N ALA A 149 1.53 14.97 7.54
CA ALA A 149 2.69 14.26 8.05
C ALA A 149 2.82 14.29 9.59
N HIS A 150 2.30 15.33 10.24
CA HIS A 150 2.36 15.51 11.70
C HIS A 150 1.60 14.42 12.49
N THR A 151 0.55 13.82 11.91
CA THR A 151 -0.21 12.73 12.54
C THR A 151 0.18 11.36 11.99
N TYR A 152 0.94 11.30 10.88
CA TYR A 152 1.14 10.06 10.14
C TYR A 152 1.89 8.98 10.94
N ALA A 153 2.91 9.34 11.70
CA ALA A 153 3.68 8.36 12.47
C ALA A 153 2.79 7.65 13.52
N ASP A 154 1.94 8.39 14.22
CA ASP A 154 1.01 7.84 15.21
C ASP A 154 -0.09 7.01 14.52
N MET A 155 -0.61 7.51 13.43
CA MET A 155 -1.65 6.84 12.63
C MET A 155 -1.14 5.51 12.05
N PHE A 156 0.03 5.50 11.43
CA PHE A 156 0.59 4.30 10.83
C PHE A 156 1.02 3.28 11.89
N THR A 157 1.57 3.72 13.02
CA THR A 157 1.83 2.85 14.18
C THR A 157 0.54 2.19 14.67
N ARG A 158 -0.55 2.96 14.79
CA ARG A 158 -1.86 2.44 15.21
C ARG A 158 -2.47 1.48 14.19
N LEU A 159 -2.30 1.75 12.89
CA LEU A 159 -2.72 0.85 11.81
C LEU A 159 -2.02 -0.52 11.93
N ILE A 160 -0.70 -0.54 12.05
CA ILE A 160 0.07 -1.79 12.14
C ILE A 160 -0.36 -2.60 13.36
N ASN A 161 -0.43 -1.97 14.53
CA ASN A 161 -0.83 -2.64 15.77
C ASN A 161 -2.29 -3.11 15.71
N GLY A 162 -3.16 -2.32 15.10
CA GLY A 162 -4.56 -2.67 14.87
C GLY A 162 -4.71 -3.91 13.98
N TRP A 163 -4.01 -3.96 12.86
CA TRP A 163 -4.03 -5.13 11.98
C TRP A 163 -3.53 -6.38 12.71
N ARG A 164 -2.43 -6.28 13.47
CA ARG A 164 -1.91 -7.40 14.27
C ARG A 164 -2.93 -7.90 15.30
N ALA A 165 -3.63 -6.98 15.98
CA ALA A 165 -4.68 -7.32 16.93
C ALA A 165 -5.86 -8.04 16.28
N GLU A 166 -6.31 -7.60 15.09
CA GLU A 166 -7.39 -8.24 14.35
C GLU A 166 -7.01 -9.62 13.82
N TRP A 167 -5.78 -9.78 13.30
CA TRP A 167 -5.31 -11.07 12.79
C TRP A 167 -5.01 -12.09 13.87
N LYS A 168 -4.70 -11.67 15.09
CA LYS A 168 -4.36 -12.54 16.24
C LYS A 168 -3.24 -13.56 15.95
N GLN A 169 -2.28 -13.17 15.11
CA GLN A 169 -1.10 -13.98 14.75
C GLN A 169 0.21 -13.43 15.33
N GLY A 170 0.12 -12.68 16.44
CA GLY A 170 1.28 -12.03 17.07
C GLY A 170 1.85 -10.88 16.23
N ASP A 171 3.10 -10.54 16.52
CA ASP A 171 3.81 -9.45 15.85
C ASP A 171 4.41 -9.91 14.52
N PHE A 172 3.56 -10.28 13.57
CA PHE A 172 4.03 -10.68 12.24
C PHE A 172 4.84 -9.55 11.57
N PRO A 173 5.81 -9.88 10.69
CA PRO A 173 6.61 -8.90 10.00
C PRO A 173 5.76 -7.89 9.22
N PHE A 174 6.07 -6.61 9.40
CA PHE A 174 5.43 -5.53 8.66
C PHE A 174 6.51 -4.66 8.02
N TYR A 175 6.80 -4.91 6.74
CA TYR A 175 7.79 -4.17 5.99
C TYR A 175 7.13 -3.11 5.11
N TYR A 176 7.75 -1.95 4.98
CA TYR A 176 7.16 -0.88 4.18
C TYR A 176 8.20 -0.08 3.41
N CYS A 177 7.76 0.47 2.27
CA CYS A 177 8.55 1.40 1.49
C CYS A 177 8.35 2.82 2.01
N GLN A 178 9.45 3.53 2.25
CA GLN A 178 9.40 4.98 2.39
C GLN A 178 8.97 5.58 1.04
N ILE A 179 8.03 6.54 1.04
CA ILE A 179 7.62 7.17 -0.22
C ILE A 179 8.81 7.84 -0.92
N ALA A 180 8.77 7.85 -2.24
CA ALA A 180 9.77 8.57 -3.02
C ALA A 180 9.73 10.07 -2.69
N PRO A 181 10.87 10.77 -2.65
CA PRO A 181 10.88 12.21 -2.60
C PRO A 181 10.10 12.80 -3.78
N TYR A 182 9.24 13.76 -3.50
CA TYR A 182 8.38 14.39 -4.49
C TYR A 182 8.14 15.85 -4.11
N ASP A 183 8.24 16.75 -5.08
CA ASP A 183 7.87 18.15 -4.90
C ASP A 183 6.36 18.35 -5.13
N TYR A 184 5.62 18.34 -4.04
CA TYR A 184 4.17 18.57 -4.09
C TYR A 184 3.79 20.00 -4.48
N GLY A 185 4.74 20.96 -4.51
CA GLY A 185 4.54 22.29 -5.03
C GLY A 185 4.09 22.34 -6.48
N ILE A 186 4.44 21.32 -7.26
CA ILE A 186 4.01 21.18 -8.66
C ILE A 186 2.48 21.07 -8.77
N ILE A 187 1.82 20.48 -7.76
CA ILE A 187 0.38 20.21 -7.76
C ILE A 187 -0.42 21.11 -6.83
N THR A 188 0.23 21.99 -6.07
CA THR A 188 -0.45 22.95 -5.19
C THR A 188 -0.67 24.30 -5.86
N GLU A 189 -1.66 25.06 -5.40
CA GLU A 189 -1.92 26.41 -5.92
C GLU A 189 -0.72 27.36 -5.68
N LYS A 190 -0.42 28.18 -6.65
CA LYS A 190 0.64 29.21 -6.57
C LYS A 190 0.48 30.07 -5.31
N GLY A 191 1.57 30.25 -4.55
CA GLY A 191 1.61 31.12 -3.37
C GLY A 191 1.26 30.48 -2.04
N LYS A 192 0.93 29.17 -2.00
CA LYS A 192 0.82 28.42 -0.76
C LYS A 192 2.18 27.81 -0.37
N GLU A 193 2.43 27.75 0.94
CA GLU A 193 3.62 27.06 1.45
C GLU A 193 3.60 25.60 0.99
N VAL A 194 4.68 25.17 0.38
CA VAL A 194 4.81 23.81 -0.14
C VAL A 194 5.43 22.94 0.93
N ILE A 195 4.61 22.08 1.50
CA ILE A 195 5.07 21.00 2.37
C ILE A 195 5.54 19.87 1.45
N ASN A 196 6.83 19.69 1.33
CA ASN A 196 7.39 18.62 0.51
C ASN A 196 7.30 17.26 1.20
N SER A 197 7.63 16.18 0.49
CA SER A 197 7.57 14.81 0.99
C SER A 197 8.51 14.53 2.18
N ALA A 198 9.45 15.41 2.51
CA ALA A 198 10.46 15.19 3.56
C ALA A 198 9.81 14.95 4.91
N TYR A 199 8.79 15.71 5.29
CA TYR A 199 8.10 15.54 6.57
C TYR A 199 7.40 14.18 6.68
N LEU A 200 6.76 13.72 5.61
CA LEU A 200 6.12 12.40 5.63
C LEU A 200 7.16 11.28 5.65
N ARG A 201 8.25 11.42 4.91
CA ARG A 201 9.37 10.48 4.93
C ARG A 201 9.98 10.35 6.32
N GLU A 202 10.14 11.48 7.03
CA GLU A 202 10.56 11.50 8.44
C GLU A 202 9.55 10.79 9.35
N ALA A 203 8.25 11.05 9.15
CA ALA A 203 7.19 10.36 9.89
C ALA A 203 7.22 8.85 9.68
N GLN A 204 7.46 8.39 8.44
CA GLN A 204 7.65 6.97 8.14
C GLN A 204 8.88 6.39 8.84
N ALA A 205 10.01 7.09 8.85
CA ALA A 205 11.23 6.64 9.53
C ALA A 205 11.03 6.49 11.05
N LYS A 206 10.24 7.37 11.67
CA LYS A 206 9.92 7.28 13.12
C LYS A 206 9.17 6.00 13.49
N VAL A 207 8.39 5.42 12.57
CA VAL A 207 7.60 4.21 12.84
C VAL A 207 8.49 2.98 13.03
N GLU A 208 9.61 2.87 12.32
CA GLU A 208 10.56 1.76 12.45
C GLU A 208 11.06 1.55 13.89
N HIS A 209 11.21 2.65 14.64
CA HIS A 209 11.63 2.61 16.04
C HIS A 209 10.49 2.44 17.04
N ARG A 210 9.23 2.48 16.59
CA ARG A 210 8.04 2.40 17.46
C ARG A 210 7.34 1.04 17.37
N VAL A 211 7.59 0.30 16.33
CA VAL A 211 6.89 -0.96 16.05
C VAL A 211 7.90 -2.10 15.95
N ALA A 212 7.77 -3.07 16.83
CA ALA A 212 8.59 -4.28 16.78
C ALA A 212 8.34 -5.06 15.49
N ASN A 213 9.34 -5.83 15.05
CA ASN A 213 9.27 -6.66 13.84
C ASN A 213 8.76 -5.88 12.61
N SER A 214 9.24 -4.66 12.43
CA SER A 214 9.00 -3.83 11.26
C SER A 214 10.33 -3.42 10.62
N GLY A 215 10.28 -3.02 9.36
CA GLY A 215 11.46 -2.53 8.65
C GLY A 215 11.06 -1.66 7.47
N MET A 216 11.87 -0.64 7.19
CA MET A 216 11.62 0.33 6.13
C MET A 216 12.63 0.21 5.00
N ALA A 217 12.15 0.06 3.78
CA ALA A 217 12.96 0.17 2.58
C ALA A 217 12.98 1.62 2.08
N VAL A 218 14.16 2.21 2.01
CA VAL A 218 14.35 3.59 1.50
C VAL A 218 14.48 3.53 -0.03
N LEU A 219 13.66 4.32 -0.74
CA LEU A 219 13.79 4.44 -2.18
C LEU A 219 14.98 5.34 -2.54
N PRO A 220 15.89 4.89 -3.43
CA PRO A 220 17.06 5.65 -3.81
C PRO A 220 16.71 6.95 -4.57
N VAL A 221 17.57 7.96 -4.47
CA VAL A 221 17.37 9.30 -5.06
C VAL A 221 17.25 9.26 -6.60
N SER A 222 17.89 8.31 -7.27
CA SER A 222 17.79 8.12 -8.72
C SER A 222 16.35 7.88 -9.22
N TYR A 223 15.51 7.28 -8.39
CA TYR A 223 14.09 7.10 -8.70
C TYR A 223 13.30 8.42 -8.72
N THR A 224 13.74 9.41 -7.97
CA THR A 224 13.05 10.71 -7.82
C THR A 224 13.26 11.64 -9.01
N HIS A 225 14.41 11.58 -9.66
CA HIS A 225 14.66 12.33 -10.87
C HIS A 225 13.79 11.87 -12.05
N LEU A 226 13.53 10.58 -12.16
CA LEU A 226 12.65 10.04 -13.20
C LEU A 226 11.20 10.50 -13.00
N ARG A 227 10.67 10.51 -11.77
CA ARG A 227 9.30 10.96 -11.50
C ARG A 227 9.12 12.48 -11.59
N ALA A 228 10.10 13.28 -11.21
CA ALA A 228 10.02 14.73 -11.33
C ALA A 228 9.95 15.17 -12.82
N HIS A 229 10.61 14.45 -13.71
CA HIS A 229 10.52 14.71 -15.16
C HIS A 229 9.23 14.18 -15.81
N GLU A 230 8.61 13.16 -15.23
CA GLU A 230 7.42 12.51 -15.79
C GLU A 230 6.13 13.29 -15.48
N THR A 231 6.05 13.95 -14.33
CA THR A 231 4.88 14.78 -13.95
C THR A 231 4.81 16.11 -14.69
N LEU A 232 5.89 16.56 -15.34
CA LEU A 232 5.91 17.76 -16.19
C LEU A 232 5.36 17.52 -17.60
N ARG A 233 4.95 16.30 -17.94
CA ARG A 233 4.44 15.91 -19.28
C ARG A 233 2.95 15.59 -19.35
N HIS A 234 2.20 15.93 -18.29
CA HIS A 234 0.72 15.77 -18.26
C HIS A 234 0.03 17.09 -18.04
#